data_67d27b586abec1f5c0866e3eb61b6bc1
#
_entry.id   67d27b586abec1f5c0866e3eb61b6bc1
#
_cell.length_a   1.000
_cell.length_b   1.000
_cell.length_c   1.000
_cell.angle_alpha   90.00
_cell.angle_beta   90.00
_cell.angle_gamma   90.00
#
_symmetry.space_group_name_H-M   'P 1'
#
loop_
_entity.id
_entity.type
_entity.pdbx_description
1 polymer ?
#
loop_
_entity_poly.entity_id
_entity_poly.type
_entity_poly.pdbx_seq_one_letter_code
_entity_poly.pdbx_strand_id
1 'polypeptide(L)'
;AIVSTDSYNYFGRDESFLDKKLLPFVKSSGYIYIAIPGMKKDCHDKLPPELLLSWTPKQLEYMHDVKYWTDMVSKCAGAEVISVNEMESNGEVWADWLKQDNEYAVGDRKSMEAGGGKYLNFISIVLRKK
;
A
#
# COMPACT_ATOMS: atom_id res chain seq x y z
N ALA A 1 -17.68 -5.75 -7.50
CA ALA A 1 -16.31 -5.65 -7.00
C ALA A 1 -15.93 -4.21 -6.70
N ILE A 2 -14.98 -4.02 -5.80
CA ILE A 2 -14.33 -2.73 -5.58
C ILE A 2 -12.89 -2.87 -6.04
N VAL A 3 -12.42 -1.86 -6.75
CA VAL A 3 -11.00 -1.73 -7.14
C VAL A 3 -10.48 -0.42 -6.57
N SER A 4 -9.40 -0.47 -5.81
CA SER A 4 -8.77 0.70 -5.21
C SER A 4 -7.29 0.69 -5.54
N THR A 5 -6.79 1.77 -6.11
CA THR A 5 -5.39 1.93 -6.49
C THR A 5 -4.80 3.17 -5.84
N ASP A 6 -3.68 2.99 -5.15
CA ASP A 6 -2.89 4.07 -4.56
C ASP A 6 -3.65 4.97 -3.57
N SER A 7 -4.59 4.40 -2.82
CA SER A 7 -5.37 5.19 -1.85
C SER A 7 -5.70 4.46 -0.55
N TYR A 8 -5.89 3.15 -0.57
CA TYR A 8 -6.30 2.40 0.63
C TYR A 8 -5.30 2.54 1.79
N ASN A 9 -4.04 2.73 1.51
CA ASN A 9 -3.00 2.93 2.53
C ASN A 9 -3.23 4.18 3.41
N TYR A 10 -4.01 5.14 2.93
CA TYR A 10 -4.39 6.32 3.74
C TYR A 10 -5.52 6.03 4.72
N PHE A 11 -6.38 5.07 4.42
CA PHE A 11 -7.62 4.81 5.17
C PHE A 11 -7.61 3.49 5.92
N GLY A 12 -6.95 2.48 5.36
CA GLY A 12 -7.01 1.10 5.85
C GLY A 12 -6.25 0.82 7.15
N ARG A 13 -5.54 1.79 7.70
CA ARG A 13 -4.93 1.70 9.03
C ARG A 13 -5.97 1.82 10.15
N ASP A 14 -7.15 2.33 9.85
CA ASP A 14 -8.31 2.25 10.73
C ASP A 14 -8.93 0.86 10.56
N GLU A 15 -8.91 0.04 11.62
CA GLU A 15 -9.41 -1.33 11.60
C GLU A 15 -10.89 -1.44 11.17
N SER A 16 -11.67 -0.39 11.41
CA SER A 16 -13.10 -0.38 11.09
C SER A 16 -13.39 0.04 9.65
N PHE A 17 -12.40 0.59 8.93
CA PHE A 17 -12.65 1.16 7.60
C PHE A 17 -13.13 0.12 6.60
N LEU A 18 -12.48 -1.03 6.54
CA LEU A 18 -12.85 -2.11 5.63
C LEU A 18 -14.29 -2.56 5.88
N ASP A 19 -14.61 -2.85 7.12
CA ASP A 19 -15.93 -3.35 7.52
C ASP A 19 -17.05 -2.31 7.31
N LYS A 20 -16.80 -1.07 7.73
CA LYS A 20 -17.85 -0.04 7.75
C LYS A 20 -17.97 0.75 6.45
N LYS A 21 -16.87 0.90 5.70
CA LYS A 21 -16.82 1.80 4.55
C LYS A 21 -16.71 1.11 3.20
N LEU A 22 -16.19 -0.11 3.14
CA LEU A 22 -16.05 -0.83 1.87
C LEU A 22 -17.00 -2.03 1.74
N LEU A 23 -17.06 -2.91 2.73
CA LEU A 23 -17.87 -4.12 2.66
C LEU A 23 -19.35 -3.86 2.38
N PRO A 24 -20.00 -2.78 2.89
CA PRO A 24 -21.40 -2.52 2.57
C PRO A 24 -21.70 -2.34 1.08
N PHE A 25 -20.69 -1.96 0.29
CA PHE A 25 -20.85 -1.75 -1.15
C PHE A 25 -20.50 -2.98 -1.99
N VAL A 26 -20.13 -4.09 -1.35
CA VAL A 26 -19.77 -5.34 -2.02
C VAL A 26 -20.85 -6.37 -1.78
N LYS A 27 -21.26 -7.07 -2.84
CA LYS A 27 -22.20 -8.20 -2.71
C LYS A 27 -21.53 -9.38 -1.99
N SER A 28 -22.31 -10.21 -1.32
CA SER A 28 -21.81 -11.48 -0.77
C SER A 28 -21.04 -12.26 -1.83
N SER A 29 -19.90 -12.80 -1.46
CA SER A 29 -18.96 -13.47 -2.36
C SER A 29 -18.29 -12.56 -3.40
N GLY A 30 -18.52 -11.25 -3.36
CA GLY A 30 -17.85 -10.28 -4.22
C GLY A 30 -16.43 -9.99 -3.74
N TYR A 31 -15.62 -9.40 -4.61
CA TYR A 31 -14.19 -9.18 -4.38
C TYR A 31 -13.85 -7.71 -4.18
N ILE A 32 -12.79 -7.49 -3.42
CA ILE A 32 -12.12 -6.19 -3.28
C ILE A 32 -10.67 -6.39 -3.73
N TYR A 33 -10.23 -5.56 -4.66
CA TYR A 33 -8.86 -5.56 -5.19
C TYR A 33 -8.20 -4.24 -4.83
N ILE A 34 -7.09 -4.32 -4.11
CA ILE A 34 -6.36 -3.15 -3.62
C ILE A 34 -4.92 -3.23 -4.09
N ALA A 35 -4.40 -2.12 -4.62
CA ALA A 35 -2.98 -1.95 -4.94
C ALA A 35 -2.46 -0.68 -4.28
N ILE A 36 -1.41 -0.78 -3.48
CA ILE A 36 -0.88 0.33 -2.68
C ILE A 36 0.64 0.33 -2.65
N PRO A 37 1.28 1.51 -2.54
CA PRO A 37 2.69 1.56 -2.22
C PRO A 37 2.95 1.02 -0.82
N GLY A 38 4.07 0.36 -0.64
CA GLY A 38 4.42 -0.25 0.62
C GLY A 38 5.93 -0.35 0.84
N MET A 39 6.31 -1.06 1.88
CA MET A 39 7.70 -1.35 2.24
C MET A 39 7.98 -2.84 2.11
N LYS A 40 9.19 -3.19 1.71
CA LYS A 40 9.63 -4.59 1.70
C LYS A 40 9.67 -5.18 3.09
N LYS A 41 10.06 -4.34 4.07
CA LYS A 41 10.04 -4.62 5.49
C LYS A 41 9.82 -3.31 6.24
N ASP A 42 8.92 -3.31 7.21
CA ASP A 42 8.68 -2.13 8.04
C ASP A 42 9.97 -1.68 8.74
N CYS A 43 10.28 -0.39 8.59
CA CYS A 43 11.49 0.23 9.11
C CYS A 43 11.20 1.58 9.79
N HIS A 44 10.00 1.76 10.34
CA HIS A 44 9.56 3.01 10.96
C HIS A 44 10.33 3.37 12.22
N ASP A 45 10.90 2.37 12.89
CA ASP A 45 11.75 2.56 14.06
C ASP A 45 13.12 3.13 13.72
N LYS A 46 13.61 2.90 12.50
CA LYS A 46 14.87 3.42 11.99
C LYS A 46 14.76 3.67 10.49
N LEU A 47 14.21 4.82 10.13
CA LEU A 47 13.98 5.18 8.75
C LEU A 47 15.29 5.39 7.99
N PRO A 48 15.48 4.75 6.81
CA PRO A 48 16.64 4.98 5.97
C PRO A 48 16.75 6.45 5.52
N PRO A 49 17.93 7.05 5.57
CA PRO A 49 18.12 8.45 5.12
C PRO A 49 17.66 8.68 3.68
N GLU A 50 17.80 7.68 2.81
CA GLU A 50 17.42 7.75 1.40
C GLU A 50 15.92 8.06 1.24
N LEU A 51 15.08 7.51 2.12
CA LEU A 51 13.64 7.74 2.08
C LEU A 51 13.27 9.15 2.56
N LEU A 52 14.06 9.71 3.46
CA LEU A 52 13.79 11.03 4.06
C LEU A 52 14.11 12.18 3.12
N LEU A 53 14.68 11.91 1.95
CA LEU A 53 14.89 12.93 0.91
C LEU A 53 13.58 13.38 0.26
N SER A 54 12.62 12.48 0.13
CA SER A 54 11.33 12.75 -0.53
C SER A 54 10.15 12.78 0.44
N TRP A 55 10.22 12.02 1.53
CA TRP A 55 9.09 11.85 2.46
C TRP A 55 9.49 12.19 3.89
N THR A 56 8.57 12.81 4.61
CA THR A 56 8.69 12.99 6.06
C THR A 56 8.40 11.66 6.77
N PRO A 57 8.85 11.47 8.03
CA PRO A 57 8.47 10.29 8.80
C PRO A 57 6.96 10.09 8.88
N LYS A 58 6.19 11.19 8.99
CA LYS A 58 4.73 11.14 9.04
C LYS A 58 4.12 10.63 7.72
N GLN A 59 4.66 11.04 6.58
CA GLN A 59 4.21 10.55 5.28
C GLN A 59 4.52 9.06 5.10
N LEU A 60 5.65 8.59 5.61
CA LEU A 60 6.04 7.19 5.54
C LEU A 60 5.18 6.27 6.43
N GLU A 61 4.44 6.82 7.39
CA GLU A 61 3.49 6.05 8.20
C GLU A 61 2.36 5.40 7.39
N TYR A 62 2.12 5.87 6.17
CA TYR A 62 1.14 5.28 5.26
C TYR A 62 1.67 4.08 4.48
N MET A 63 2.97 3.80 4.54
CA MET A 63 3.61 2.67 3.86
C MET A 63 4.02 1.62 4.87
N HIS A 64 3.55 0.39 4.66
CA HIS A 64 3.85 -0.75 5.52
C HIS A 64 4.18 -1.98 4.68
N ASP A 65 4.67 -3.03 5.33
CA ASP A 65 5.00 -4.29 4.67
C ASP A 65 3.78 -5.22 4.53
N VAL A 66 3.99 -6.34 3.86
CA VAL A 66 2.96 -7.36 3.65
C VAL A 66 2.42 -7.89 4.98
N LYS A 67 3.29 -8.09 5.98
CA LYS A 67 2.87 -8.59 7.30
C LYS A 67 1.89 -7.64 7.99
N TYR A 68 2.20 -6.36 7.98
CA TYR A 68 1.31 -5.34 8.56
C TYR A 68 -0.08 -5.38 7.92
N TRP A 69 -0.14 -5.36 6.60
CA TRP A 69 -1.41 -5.34 5.88
C TRP A 69 -2.17 -6.65 6.03
N THR A 70 -1.49 -7.79 6.05
CA THR A 70 -2.11 -9.08 6.32
C THR A 70 -2.78 -9.09 7.69
N ASP A 71 -2.07 -8.65 8.72
CA ASP A 71 -2.60 -8.57 10.09
C ASP A 71 -3.79 -7.60 10.14
N MET A 72 -3.70 -6.46 9.46
CA MET A 72 -4.75 -5.43 9.47
C MET A 72 -6.04 -5.91 8.80
N VAL A 73 -5.97 -6.45 7.59
CA VAL A 73 -7.18 -6.91 6.87
C VAL A 73 -7.77 -8.18 7.48
N SER A 74 -6.96 -8.99 8.15
CA SER A 74 -7.41 -10.21 8.83
C SER A 74 -8.29 -9.93 10.05
N LYS A 75 -8.26 -8.71 10.58
CA LYS A 75 -9.13 -8.30 11.69
C LYS A 75 -10.60 -8.14 11.27
N CYS A 76 -10.86 -8.03 9.98
CA CYS A 76 -12.21 -7.86 9.47
C CYS A 76 -12.91 -9.21 9.35
N ALA A 77 -13.84 -9.51 10.25
CA ALA A 77 -14.56 -10.79 10.26
C ALA A 77 -15.45 -11.01 9.03
N GLY A 78 -15.92 -9.94 8.40
CA GLY A 78 -16.78 -10.00 7.21
C GLY A 78 -16.06 -10.27 5.90
N ALA A 79 -14.73 -10.31 5.90
CA ALA A 79 -13.91 -10.52 4.71
C ALA A 79 -13.00 -11.75 4.86
N GLU A 80 -12.88 -12.49 3.77
CA GLU A 80 -11.87 -13.55 3.62
C GLU A 80 -10.66 -12.95 2.92
N VAL A 81 -9.48 -13.14 3.49
CA VAL A 81 -8.23 -12.71 2.87
C VAL A 81 -7.81 -13.76 1.84
N ILE A 82 -7.88 -13.41 0.57
CA ILE A 82 -7.46 -14.31 -0.51
C ILE A 82 -5.95 -14.25 -0.69
N SER A 83 -5.39 -13.04 -0.77
CA SER A 83 -3.94 -12.86 -0.87
C SER A 83 -3.51 -11.46 -0.43
N VAL A 84 -2.31 -11.37 0.13
CA VAL A 84 -1.60 -10.12 0.38
C VAL A 84 -0.16 -10.36 -0.05
N ASN A 85 0.28 -9.75 -1.14
CA ASN A 85 1.58 -10.02 -1.73
C ASN A 85 2.25 -8.75 -2.26
N GLU A 86 3.58 -8.75 -2.26
CA GLU A 86 4.33 -7.83 -3.09
C GLU A 86 3.99 -8.11 -4.56
N MET A 87 3.68 -7.06 -5.32
CA MET A 87 3.39 -7.19 -6.74
C MET A 87 4.68 -7.53 -7.50
N GLU A 88 4.62 -8.53 -8.39
CA GLU A 88 5.75 -8.88 -9.25
C GLU A 88 6.21 -7.70 -10.10
N SER A 89 5.26 -6.85 -10.51
CA SER A 89 5.50 -5.65 -11.31
C SER A 89 5.89 -4.42 -10.50
N ASN A 90 6.21 -4.54 -9.21
CA ASN A 90 6.43 -3.37 -8.36
C ASN A 90 7.54 -2.44 -8.90
N GLY A 91 8.61 -3.00 -9.46
CA GLY A 91 9.68 -2.23 -10.06
C GLY A 91 9.22 -1.43 -11.28
N GLU A 92 8.40 -2.02 -12.13
CA GLU A 92 7.82 -1.34 -13.29
C GLU A 92 6.84 -0.25 -12.88
N VAL A 93 6.01 -0.52 -11.89
CA VAL A 93 5.03 0.45 -11.36
C VAL A 93 5.75 1.70 -10.85
N TRP A 94 6.79 1.53 -10.02
CA TRP A 94 7.58 2.66 -9.55
C TRP A 94 8.31 3.39 -10.68
N ALA A 95 8.91 2.64 -11.62
CA ALA A 95 9.59 3.25 -12.75
C ALA A 95 8.66 4.09 -13.61
N ASP A 96 7.45 3.58 -13.89
CA ASP A 96 6.45 4.32 -14.67
C ASP A 96 5.94 5.55 -13.92
N TRP A 97 5.72 5.44 -12.62
CA TRP A 97 5.34 6.58 -11.79
C TRP A 97 6.38 7.68 -11.83
N LEU A 98 7.65 7.34 -11.67
CA LEU A 98 8.74 8.31 -11.62
C LEU A 98 8.98 9.04 -12.95
N LYS A 99 8.45 8.52 -14.06
CA LYS A 99 8.50 9.19 -15.37
C LYS A 99 7.43 10.27 -15.53
N GLN A 100 6.44 10.30 -14.65
CA GLN A 100 5.32 11.24 -14.77
C GLN A 100 5.77 12.68 -14.50
N ASP A 101 5.18 13.62 -15.25
CA ASP A 101 5.49 15.04 -15.13
C ASP A 101 4.48 15.71 -14.19
N ASN A 102 4.54 15.35 -12.92
CA ASN A 102 3.77 16.00 -11.85
C ASN A 102 4.66 16.20 -10.63
N GLU A 103 4.26 17.14 -9.75
CA GLU A 103 5.07 17.53 -8.60
C GLU A 103 5.37 16.39 -7.62
N TYR A 104 4.45 15.45 -7.46
CA TYR A 104 4.63 14.31 -6.55
C TYR A 104 5.66 13.32 -7.09
N ALA A 105 5.55 12.96 -8.36
CA ALA A 105 6.51 12.07 -9.00
C ALA A 105 7.92 12.68 -9.03
N VAL A 106 8.02 13.96 -9.34
CA VAL A 106 9.29 14.69 -9.33
C VAL A 106 9.90 14.72 -7.94
N GLY A 107 9.09 14.95 -6.91
CA GLY A 107 9.53 14.90 -5.51
C GLY A 107 10.04 13.52 -5.10
N ASP A 108 9.37 12.47 -5.51
CA ASP A 108 9.72 11.09 -5.16
C ASP A 108 11.04 10.64 -5.79
N ARG A 109 11.44 11.23 -6.90
CA ARG A 109 12.71 10.89 -7.60
C ARG A 109 13.92 11.03 -6.70
N LYS A 110 13.96 11.99 -5.81
CA LYS A 110 15.11 12.23 -4.93
C LYS A 110 15.45 10.99 -4.09
N SER A 111 14.46 10.40 -3.45
CA SER A 111 14.64 9.18 -2.67
C SER A 111 14.96 7.98 -3.55
N MET A 112 14.30 7.84 -4.68
CA MET A 112 14.48 6.69 -5.56
C MET A 112 15.83 6.70 -6.24
N GLU A 113 16.33 7.85 -6.68
CA GLU A 113 17.67 8.02 -7.24
C GLU A 113 18.77 7.76 -6.21
N ALA A 114 18.49 8.04 -4.93
CA ALA A 114 19.41 7.73 -3.82
C ALA A 114 19.41 6.25 -3.41
N GLY A 115 18.62 5.40 -4.07
CA GLY A 115 18.54 3.96 -3.78
C GLY A 115 17.38 3.56 -2.86
N GLY A 116 16.41 4.47 -2.64
CA GLY A 116 15.24 4.19 -1.78
C GLY A 116 14.40 3.01 -2.25
N GLY A 117 14.46 2.67 -3.55
CA GLY A 117 13.72 1.54 -4.12
C GLY A 117 14.04 0.18 -3.51
N LYS A 118 15.19 0.01 -2.87
CA LYS A 118 15.51 -1.23 -2.16
C LYS A 118 14.67 -1.43 -0.89
N TYR A 119 14.01 -0.39 -0.39
CA TYR A 119 13.14 -0.45 0.79
C TYR A 119 11.66 -0.46 0.46
N LEU A 120 11.29 -0.10 -0.76
CA LEU A 120 9.90 0.11 -1.17
C LEU A 120 9.44 -0.96 -2.15
N ASN A 121 8.12 -1.17 -2.15
CA ASN A 121 7.46 -2.06 -3.11
C ASN A 121 6.09 -1.50 -3.47
N PHE A 122 5.33 -2.28 -4.21
CA PHE A 122 3.90 -2.09 -4.40
C PHE A 122 3.21 -3.40 -4.00
N ILE A 123 2.15 -3.31 -3.20
CA ILE A 123 1.49 -4.46 -2.58
C ILE A 123 0.08 -4.61 -3.14
N SER A 124 -0.29 -5.83 -3.50
CA SER A 124 -1.66 -6.17 -3.86
C SER A 124 -2.35 -6.91 -2.72
N ILE A 125 -3.61 -6.53 -2.46
CA ILE A 125 -4.47 -7.15 -1.48
C ILE A 125 -5.74 -7.60 -2.19
N VAL A 126 -6.09 -8.87 -2.08
CA VAL A 126 -7.32 -9.42 -2.63
C VAL A 126 -8.15 -9.97 -1.50
N LEU A 127 -9.37 -9.47 -1.37
CA LEU A 127 -10.33 -9.87 -0.35
C LEU A 127 -11.62 -10.34 -1.01
N ARG A 128 -12.34 -11.21 -0.32
CA ARG A 128 -13.66 -11.66 -0.72
C ARG A 128 -14.64 -11.44 0.43
N LYS A 129 -15.79 -10.83 0.16
CA LYS A 129 -16.83 -10.68 1.16
C LYS A 129 -17.47 -12.04 1.49
N LYS A 130 -17.58 -12.35 2.75
CA LYS A 130 -18.26 -13.56 3.23
C LYS A 130 -19.77 -13.49 3.03
#